data_68a0cde86ad0fa79001559da08866169
#
_entry.id   68a0cde86ad0fa79001559da08866169
#
_cell.length_a   1.000
_cell.length_b   1.000
_cell.length_c   1.000
_cell.angle_alpha   90.00
_cell.angle_beta   90.00
_cell.angle_gamma   90.00
#
_symmetry.space_group_name_H-M   'P 1'
#
loop_
_entity.id
_entity.type
_entity.pdbx_description
1 polymer ?
#
loop_
_entity_poly.entity_id
_entity_poly.type
_entity_poly.pdbx_seq_one_letter_code
_entity_poly.pdbx_strand_id
1 'polypeptide(L)'
;MLDDETLRDGLQSPSVNDPPVEVKLKILHLMESFGIETVDVGLPGAGARQREAVLQLCREIDAHRLHIRPNCAGRTLMVDIQPMAEVTQLTGVPIEACLFIGSSPIRQYAEDWDLSHILRHTREAVTFAVKEGLEVMYVTEDTVRSSPEHLRVLLTAAIEAGAKRVCLCDTCGAAVPSGVWNLVSWVKSLIDELRANIGIDWHGHRDRGLDLANTLAAIEAGATRVHGTALGIGERVGNTPMEQLLLNLKLLGMRDDDLTRLPEYVALVSDATGVPIPVNTPIVGNDAFRTATGVHAAAVIKAQKKGEAWLADMVYSGVPASCVGRAQVIEVGPMSGNSNVVYYLTARGIPCDAALVQAVMAAAKKSARVLSEDDILEIVREHH
;
A
#
# COMPACT_ATOMS: atom_id res chain seq x y z
N MET A 1 -4.82 10.78 6.46
CA MET A 1 -5.75 9.66 6.14
C MET A 1 -5.09 8.76 5.11
N LEU A 2 -5.49 7.49 5.08
CA LEU A 2 -5.06 6.51 4.08
C LEU A 2 -6.26 6.05 3.25
N ASP A 3 -6.04 5.82 1.96
CA ASP A 3 -6.97 5.20 1.04
C ASP A 3 -6.36 3.91 0.49
N ASP A 4 -7.03 2.79 0.71
CA ASP A 4 -6.55 1.50 0.18
C ASP A 4 -7.28 1.18 -1.13
N GLU A 5 -6.54 1.14 -2.21
CA GLU A 5 -7.05 0.88 -3.55
C GLU A 5 -6.79 -0.57 -4.03
N THR A 6 -6.44 -1.48 -3.12
CA THR A 6 -6.16 -2.90 -3.48
C THR A 6 -7.32 -3.54 -4.23
N LEU A 7 -8.58 -3.23 -3.84
CA LEU A 7 -9.77 -3.85 -4.42
C LEU A 7 -10.22 -3.24 -5.75
N ARG A 8 -9.59 -2.13 -6.17
CA ARG A 8 -9.89 -1.50 -7.47
C ARG A 8 -8.63 -1.37 -8.32
N ASP A 9 -7.74 -0.40 -8.06
CA ASP A 9 -6.54 -0.16 -8.86
C ASP A 9 -5.56 -1.33 -8.78
N GLY A 10 -5.42 -1.92 -7.59
CA GLY A 10 -4.65 -3.13 -7.37
C GLY A 10 -5.05 -4.29 -8.31
N LEU A 11 -6.34 -4.41 -8.62
CA LEU A 11 -6.87 -5.46 -9.48
C LEU A 11 -6.85 -5.12 -10.99
N GLN A 12 -6.36 -3.96 -11.38
CA GLN A 12 -6.28 -3.55 -12.79
C GLN A 12 -5.02 -4.05 -13.52
N SER A 13 -4.08 -4.67 -12.80
CA SER A 13 -2.91 -5.29 -13.42
C SER A 13 -3.30 -6.51 -14.29
N PRO A 14 -2.73 -6.66 -15.50
CA PRO A 14 -3.06 -7.79 -16.38
C PRO A 14 -2.65 -9.17 -15.83
N SER A 15 -1.76 -9.22 -14.84
CA SER A 15 -1.28 -10.48 -14.22
C SER A 15 -2.05 -10.86 -12.95
N VAL A 16 -3.01 -10.03 -12.51
CA VAL A 16 -3.76 -10.22 -11.27
C VAL A 16 -5.05 -10.99 -11.53
N ASN A 17 -5.34 -11.98 -10.68
CA ASN A 17 -6.66 -12.58 -10.63
C ASN A 17 -7.59 -11.67 -9.81
N ASP A 18 -8.80 -11.40 -10.31
CA ASP A 18 -9.84 -10.71 -9.53
C ASP A 18 -10.47 -11.69 -8.53
N PRO A 19 -10.26 -11.53 -7.20
CA PRO A 19 -10.72 -12.48 -6.20
C PRO A 19 -12.25 -12.55 -6.11
N PRO A 20 -12.80 -13.69 -5.65
CA PRO A 20 -14.21 -13.77 -5.29
C PRO A 20 -14.53 -12.80 -4.15
N VAL A 21 -15.79 -12.38 -4.07
CA VAL A 21 -16.20 -11.32 -3.14
C VAL A 21 -15.97 -11.70 -1.68
N GLU A 22 -16.11 -12.97 -1.32
CA GLU A 22 -15.87 -13.47 0.05
C GLU A 22 -14.42 -13.25 0.50
N VAL A 23 -13.49 -13.23 -0.44
CA VAL A 23 -12.09 -12.90 -0.15
C VAL A 23 -11.91 -11.39 -0.03
N LYS A 24 -12.56 -10.61 -0.90
CA LYS A 24 -12.56 -9.14 -0.82
C LYS A 24 -13.11 -8.65 0.54
N LEU A 25 -14.15 -9.30 1.07
CA LEU A 25 -14.68 -9.00 2.41
C LEU A 25 -13.62 -9.23 3.50
N LYS A 26 -12.87 -10.32 3.44
CA LYS A 26 -11.77 -10.58 4.40
C LYS A 26 -10.66 -9.54 4.31
N ILE A 27 -10.29 -9.14 3.10
CA ILE A 27 -9.31 -8.07 2.86
C ILE A 27 -9.81 -6.75 3.46
N LEU A 28 -11.07 -6.40 3.26
CA LEU A 28 -11.71 -5.21 3.84
C LEU A 28 -11.61 -5.19 5.38
N HIS A 29 -11.88 -6.30 6.05
CA HIS A 29 -11.74 -6.40 7.51
C HIS A 29 -10.30 -6.25 7.99
N LEU A 30 -9.32 -6.70 7.21
CA LEU A 30 -7.90 -6.47 7.52
C LEU A 30 -7.54 -4.99 7.36
N MET A 31 -8.00 -4.31 6.31
CA MET A 31 -7.83 -2.86 6.13
C MET A 31 -8.40 -2.08 7.33
N GLU A 32 -9.62 -2.41 7.75
CA GLU A 32 -10.25 -1.83 8.96
C GLU A 32 -9.37 -2.01 10.20
N SER A 33 -8.77 -3.20 10.38
CA SER A 33 -7.95 -3.51 11.56
C SER A 33 -6.66 -2.68 11.65
N PHE A 34 -6.20 -2.10 10.55
CA PHE A 34 -5.04 -1.19 10.50
C PHE A 34 -5.44 0.29 10.62
N GLY A 35 -6.71 0.58 10.88
CA GLY A 35 -7.21 1.96 10.96
C GLY A 35 -7.16 2.71 9.63
N ILE A 36 -7.19 2.01 8.49
CA ILE A 36 -7.32 2.62 7.17
C ILE A 36 -8.68 3.31 7.08
N GLU A 37 -8.70 4.59 6.71
CA GLU A 37 -9.90 5.40 6.82
C GLU A 37 -10.82 5.32 5.60
N THR A 38 -10.25 5.01 4.42
CA THR A 38 -11.04 4.91 3.17
C THR A 38 -10.57 3.75 2.32
N VAL A 39 -11.46 3.22 1.49
CA VAL A 39 -11.17 2.10 0.58
C VAL A 39 -11.85 2.32 -0.76
N ASP A 40 -11.10 2.18 -1.86
CA ASP A 40 -11.70 2.13 -3.19
C ASP A 40 -12.24 0.71 -3.44
N VAL A 41 -13.56 0.58 -3.40
CA VAL A 41 -14.25 -0.70 -3.48
C VAL A 41 -14.56 -1.13 -4.92
N GLY A 42 -14.27 -0.30 -5.91
CA GLY A 42 -14.38 -0.69 -7.33
C GLY A 42 -14.91 0.37 -8.28
N LEU A 43 -15.22 -0.09 -9.51
CA LEU A 43 -15.85 0.69 -10.56
C LEU A 43 -17.25 0.13 -10.87
N PRO A 44 -18.31 0.55 -10.18
CA PRO A 44 -19.65 -0.03 -10.39
C PRO A 44 -20.20 0.24 -11.80
N GLY A 45 -19.73 1.28 -12.48
CA GLY A 45 -20.04 1.57 -13.88
C GLY A 45 -19.40 0.62 -14.91
N ALA A 46 -18.42 -0.19 -14.52
CA ALA A 46 -17.73 -1.10 -15.43
C ALA A 46 -18.53 -2.38 -15.77
N GLY A 47 -19.66 -2.62 -15.10
CA GLY A 47 -20.55 -3.73 -15.41
C GLY A 47 -21.18 -4.41 -14.20
N ALA A 48 -22.09 -5.33 -14.46
CA ALA A 48 -22.92 -5.95 -13.42
C ALA A 48 -22.10 -6.67 -12.32
N ARG A 49 -21.02 -7.36 -12.69
CA ARG A 49 -20.15 -8.05 -11.74
C ARG A 49 -19.50 -7.07 -10.75
N GLN A 50 -18.97 -5.96 -11.26
CA GLN A 50 -18.31 -4.94 -10.43
C GLN A 50 -19.32 -4.24 -9.54
N ARG A 51 -20.50 -3.89 -10.09
CA ARG A 51 -21.58 -3.30 -9.30
C ARG A 51 -22.04 -4.21 -8.15
N GLU A 52 -22.19 -5.53 -8.39
CA GLU A 52 -22.57 -6.48 -7.35
C GLU A 52 -21.49 -6.59 -6.27
N ALA A 53 -20.22 -6.64 -6.64
CA ALA A 53 -19.12 -6.67 -5.68
C ALA A 53 -19.11 -5.40 -4.80
N VAL A 54 -19.27 -4.22 -5.37
CA VAL A 54 -19.38 -2.94 -4.63
C VAL A 54 -20.57 -2.96 -3.69
N LEU A 55 -21.72 -3.45 -4.15
CA LEU A 55 -22.93 -3.57 -3.32
C LEU A 55 -22.72 -4.48 -2.10
N GLN A 56 -22.04 -5.61 -2.28
CA GLN A 56 -21.74 -6.54 -1.18
C GLN A 56 -20.73 -5.95 -0.19
N LEU A 57 -19.68 -5.27 -0.67
CA LEU A 57 -18.72 -4.58 0.19
C LEU A 57 -19.38 -3.48 1.03
N CYS A 58 -20.25 -2.67 0.42
CA CYS A 58 -21.00 -1.65 1.16
C CYS A 58 -21.96 -2.27 2.20
N ARG A 59 -22.63 -3.37 1.87
CA ARG A 59 -23.47 -4.10 2.84
C ARG A 59 -22.68 -4.65 4.01
N GLU A 60 -21.46 -5.14 3.77
CA GLU A 60 -20.55 -5.62 4.81
C GLU A 60 -20.16 -4.50 5.76
N ILE A 61 -19.83 -3.32 5.20
CA ILE A 61 -19.50 -2.13 5.99
C ILE A 61 -20.65 -1.75 6.92
N ASP A 62 -21.89 -1.74 6.42
CA ASP A 62 -23.07 -1.42 7.21
C ASP A 62 -23.36 -2.51 8.28
N ALA A 63 -23.40 -3.77 7.86
CA ALA A 63 -23.76 -4.91 8.71
C ALA A 63 -22.80 -5.05 9.90
N HIS A 64 -21.52 -4.81 9.70
CA HIS A 64 -20.49 -4.91 10.73
C HIS A 64 -20.11 -3.55 11.34
N ARG A 65 -20.75 -2.45 10.92
CA ARG A 65 -20.50 -1.08 11.39
C ARG A 65 -19.02 -0.71 11.32
N LEU A 66 -18.38 -1.04 10.20
CA LEU A 66 -16.99 -0.71 9.97
C LEU A 66 -16.82 0.82 9.88
N HIS A 67 -15.69 1.32 10.34
CA HIS A 67 -15.37 2.76 10.30
C HIS A 67 -14.79 3.19 8.95
N ILE A 68 -14.23 2.23 8.19
CA ILE A 68 -13.68 2.46 6.86
C ILE A 68 -14.80 2.92 5.90
N ARG A 69 -14.55 4.02 5.21
CA ARG A 69 -15.53 4.61 4.29
C ARG A 69 -15.24 4.20 2.85
N PRO A 70 -16.25 3.73 2.09
CA PRO A 70 -16.04 3.33 0.71
C PRO A 70 -15.97 4.53 -0.22
N ASN A 71 -15.11 4.43 -1.21
CA ASN A 71 -15.14 5.26 -2.40
C ASN A 71 -15.19 4.38 -3.65
N CYS A 72 -15.54 4.97 -4.79
CA CYS A 72 -15.60 4.29 -6.07
C CYS A 72 -15.03 5.18 -7.17
N ALA A 73 -14.17 4.60 -8.00
CA ALA A 73 -13.68 5.28 -9.19
C ALA A 73 -14.72 5.31 -10.31
N GLY A 74 -14.71 6.39 -11.10
CA GLY A 74 -15.54 6.53 -12.30
C GLY A 74 -15.04 7.66 -13.19
N ARG A 75 -15.25 7.53 -14.49
CA ARG A 75 -14.98 8.61 -15.42
C ARG A 75 -15.93 9.79 -15.14
N THR A 76 -15.58 10.95 -15.62
CA THR A 76 -16.46 12.15 -15.59
C THR A 76 -17.66 12.00 -16.54
N LEU A 77 -18.40 10.89 -16.42
CA LEU A 77 -19.56 10.52 -17.23
C LEU A 77 -20.72 10.08 -16.31
N MET A 78 -21.92 10.56 -16.58
CA MET A 78 -23.12 10.23 -15.77
C MET A 78 -23.37 8.73 -15.68
N VAL A 79 -23.08 7.97 -16.74
CA VAL A 79 -23.26 6.51 -16.78
C VAL A 79 -22.36 5.78 -15.78
N ASP A 80 -21.21 6.33 -15.40
CA ASP A 80 -20.33 5.76 -14.37
C ASP A 80 -20.74 6.23 -12.95
N ILE A 81 -21.33 7.42 -12.84
CA ILE A 81 -21.73 8.03 -11.56
C ILE A 81 -23.06 7.47 -11.05
N GLN A 82 -24.02 7.27 -11.95
CA GLN A 82 -25.34 6.78 -11.59
C GLN A 82 -25.33 5.48 -10.77
N PRO A 83 -24.51 4.43 -11.11
CA PRO A 83 -24.41 3.21 -10.30
C PRO A 83 -23.89 3.45 -8.87
N MET A 84 -23.03 4.46 -8.63
CA MET A 84 -22.56 4.82 -7.29
C MET A 84 -23.71 5.36 -6.42
N ALA A 85 -24.50 6.27 -6.99
CA ALA A 85 -25.69 6.82 -6.32
C ALA A 85 -26.72 5.73 -6.02
N GLU A 86 -26.96 4.80 -6.96
CA GLU A 86 -27.87 3.68 -6.75
C GLU A 86 -27.41 2.74 -5.62
N VAL A 87 -26.10 2.41 -5.55
CA VAL A 87 -25.57 1.59 -4.44
C VAL A 87 -25.70 2.32 -3.11
N THR A 88 -25.38 3.63 -3.07
CA THR A 88 -25.59 4.44 -1.85
C THR A 88 -27.07 4.41 -1.40
N GLN A 89 -28.02 4.54 -2.32
CA GLN A 89 -29.45 4.49 -1.99
C GLN A 89 -29.90 3.09 -1.50
N LEU A 90 -29.36 2.02 -2.10
CA LEU A 90 -29.71 0.65 -1.76
C LEU A 90 -29.13 0.19 -0.42
N THR A 91 -27.98 0.72 -0.02
CA THR A 91 -27.26 0.28 1.20
C THR A 91 -27.38 1.28 2.35
N GLY A 92 -27.65 2.54 2.07
CA GLY A 92 -27.57 3.62 3.05
C GLY A 92 -26.13 4.04 3.38
N VAL A 93 -25.11 3.38 2.81
CA VAL A 93 -23.69 3.70 3.02
C VAL A 93 -23.28 4.80 2.04
N PRO A 94 -22.82 5.95 2.52
CA PRO A 94 -22.36 7.03 1.63
C PRO A 94 -21.07 6.66 0.92
N ILE A 95 -21.13 6.63 -0.41
CA ILE A 95 -19.95 6.41 -1.28
C ILE A 95 -19.37 7.75 -1.69
N GLU A 96 -18.05 7.93 -1.57
CA GLU A 96 -17.35 9.05 -2.20
C GLU A 96 -17.09 8.72 -3.67
N ALA A 97 -17.53 9.60 -4.59
CA ALA A 97 -17.32 9.43 -6.03
C ALA A 97 -15.96 9.99 -6.45
N CYS A 98 -15.04 9.12 -6.85
CA CYS A 98 -13.70 9.46 -7.33
C CYS A 98 -13.75 9.66 -8.85
N LEU A 99 -14.01 10.89 -9.30
CA LEU A 99 -14.30 11.20 -10.71
C LEU A 99 -13.02 11.62 -11.43
N PHE A 100 -12.52 10.76 -12.34
CA PHE A 100 -11.26 10.99 -13.03
C PHE A 100 -11.43 11.44 -14.49
N ILE A 101 -10.49 12.31 -14.91
CA ILE A 101 -10.31 12.72 -16.30
C ILE A 101 -8.83 13.05 -16.56
N GLY A 102 -8.33 12.72 -17.75
CA GLY A 102 -6.97 13.02 -18.16
C GLY A 102 -6.74 14.52 -18.32
N SER A 103 -5.70 15.05 -17.66
CA SER A 103 -5.42 16.49 -17.61
C SER A 103 -4.15 16.91 -18.34
N SER A 104 -3.25 15.96 -18.66
CA SER A 104 -1.97 16.30 -19.31
C SER A 104 -2.12 16.64 -20.79
N PRO A 105 -1.21 17.48 -21.36
CA PRO A 105 -1.18 17.75 -22.80
C PRO A 105 -1.00 16.50 -23.65
N ILE A 106 -0.27 15.49 -23.12
CA ILE A 106 -0.07 14.21 -23.82
C ILE A 106 -1.41 13.48 -23.94
N ARG A 107 -2.20 13.45 -22.87
CA ARG A 107 -3.53 12.83 -22.87
C ARG A 107 -4.49 13.58 -23.76
N GLN A 108 -4.50 14.92 -23.67
CA GLN A 108 -5.31 15.79 -24.52
C GLN A 108 -5.02 15.55 -26.01
N TYR A 109 -3.75 15.47 -26.39
CA TYR A 109 -3.35 15.20 -27.75
C TYR A 109 -3.77 13.80 -28.24
N ALA A 110 -3.65 12.79 -27.37
CA ALA A 110 -4.00 11.41 -27.72
C ALA A 110 -5.50 11.20 -27.94
N GLU A 111 -6.33 11.98 -27.25
CA GLU A 111 -7.80 11.87 -27.29
C GLU A 111 -8.46 12.96 -28.16
N ASP A 112 -7.68 13.83 -28.78
CA ASP A 112 -8.18 15.02 -29.48
C ASP A 112 -9.07 15.93 -28.62
N TRP A 113 -8.74 16.04 -27.32
CA TRP A 113 -9.44 16.89 -26.36
C TRP A 113 -8.77 18.26 -26.24
N ASP A 114 -9.59 19.30 -26.12
CA ASP A 114 -9.16 20.62 -25.69
C ASP A 114 -9.52 20.86 -24.21
N LEU A 115 -9.01 21.94 -23.65
CA LEU A 115 -9.32 22.31 -22.27
C LEU A 115 -10.83 22.57 -22.06
N SER A 116 -11.52 23.05 -23.07
CA SER A 116 -12.96 23.35 -22.98
C SER A 116 -13.78 22.07 -22.85
N HIS A 117 -13.36 21.01 -23.53
CA HIS A 117 -13.94 19.68 -23.41
C HIS A 117 -13.79 19.14 -21.97
N ILE A 118 -12.56 19.13 -21.45
CA ILE A 118 -12.27 18.62 -20.09
C ILE A 118 -13.04 19.44 -19.04
N LEU A 119 -13.03 20.76 -19.16
CA LEU A 119 -13.71 21.66 -18.24
C LEU A 119 -15.23 21.44 -18.20
N ARG A 120 -15.86 21.25 -19.37
CA ARG A 120 -17.28 20.92 -19.46
C ARG A 120 -17.59 19.60 -18.74
N HIS A 121 -16.86 18.51 -19.05
CA HIS A 121 -17.06 17.22 -18.41
C HIS A 121 -16.83 17.28 -16.89
N THR A 122 -15.82 18.02 -16.44
CA THR A 122 -15.57 18.25 -15.02
C THR A 122 -16.79 18.87 -14.33
N ARG A 123 -17.30 20.00 -14.87
CA ARG A 123 -18.45 20.70 -14.27
C ARG A 123 -19.72 19.85 -14.28
N GLU A 124 -20.02 19.23 -15.42
CA GLU A 124 -21.22 18.40 -15.56
C GLU A 124 -21.21 17.21 -14.62
N ALA A 125 -20.09 16.47 -14.55
CA ALA A 125 -19.96 15.27 -13.72
C ALA A 125 -20.00 15.59 -12.22
N VAL A 126 -19.22 16.59 -11.77
CA VAL A 126 -19.18 16.97 -10.35
C VAL A 126 -20.53 17.50 -9.92
N THR A 127 -21.15 18.39 -10.71
CA THR A 127 -22.50 18.92 -10.40
C THR A 127 -23.54 17.80 -10.34
N PHE A 128 -23.49 16.85 -11.27
CA PHE A 128 -24.39 15.70 -11.27
C PHE A 128 -24.22 14.84 -10.02
N ALA A 129 -22.98 14.45 -9.68
CA ALA A 129 -22.69 13.63 -8.51
C ALA A 129 -23.15 14.31 -7.20
N VAL A 130 -22.88 15.61 -7.04
CA VAL A 130 -23.31 16.39 -5.88
C VAL A 130 -24.85 16.47 -5.80
N LYS A 131 -25.54 16.62 -6.95
CA LYS A 131 -27.00 16.63 -7.02
C LYS A 131 -27.61 15.27 -6.63
N GLU A 132 -26.93 14.16 -6.96
CA GLU A 132 -27.32 12.81 -6.53
C GLU A 132 -26.97 12.51 -5.05
N GLY A 133 -26.40 13.48 -4.33
CA GLY A 133 -26.07 13.38 -2.91
C GLY A 133 -24.72 12.70 -2.61
N LEU A 134 -23.86 12.52 -3.61
CA LEU A 134 -22.53 11.94 -3.42
C LEU A 134 -21.51 13.02 -2.99
N GLU A 135 -20.61 12.67 -2.07
CA GLU A 135 -19.37 13.42 -1.91
C GLU A 135 -18.46 13.16 -3.11
N VAL A 136 -17.71 14.18 -3.54
CA VAL A 136 -16.89 14.06 -4.75
C VAL A 136 -15.43 14.34 -4.44
N MET A 137 -14.57 13.38 -4.82
CA MET A 137 -13.15 13.59 -5.05
C MET A 137 -12.93 13.76 -6.55
N TYR A 138 -12.46 14.93 -6.96
CA TYR A 138 -12.10 15.18 -8.35
C TYR A 138 -10.67 14.75 -8.63
N VAL A 139 -10.47 13.87 -9.60
CA VAL A 139 -9.19 13.21 -9.87
C VAL A 139 -8.62 13.68 -11.20
N THR A 140 -7.47 14.37 -11.16
CA THR A 140 -6.73 14.73 -12.36
C THR A 140 -5.76 13.62 -12.73
N GLU A 141 -6.16 12.77 -13.72
CA GLU A 141 -5.25 11.75 -14.26
C GLU A 141 -4.05 12.44 -14.92
N ASP A 142 -2.85 11.93 -14.64
CA ASP A 142 -1.59 12.45 -15.18
C ASP A 142 -1.29 13.91 -14.77
N THR A 143 -1.59 14.23 -13.53
CA THR A 143 -1.42 15.59 -12.96
C THR A 143 0.01 16.07 -13.06
N VAL A 144 0.98 15.21 -12.76
CA VAL A 144 2.41 15.59 -12.69
C VAL A 144 3.00 16.05 -14.02
N ARG A 145 2.34 15.74 -15.13
CA ARG A 145 2.73 16.18 -16.49
C ARG A 145 1.78 17.23 -17.08
N SER A 146 0.85 17.74 -16.29
CA SER A 146 -0.13 18.73 -16.71
C SER A 146 0.41 20.16 -16.59
N SER A 147 -0.12 21.08 -17.40
CA SER A 147 0.21 22.49 -17.29
C SER A 147 -0.42 23.10 -16.03
N PRO A 148 0.34 23.90 -15.25
CA PRO A 148 -0.21 24.58 -14.08
C PRO A 148 -1.42 25.46 -14.38
N GLU A 149 -1.45 26.12 -15.55
CA GLU A 149 -2.55 26.96 -15.99
C GLU A 149 -3.82 26.14 -16.21
N HIS A 150 -3.72 24.98 -16.87
CA HIS A 150 -4.86 24.08 -17.07
C HIS A 150 -5.33 23.50 -15.74
N LEU A 151 -4.40 23.05 -14.87
CA LEU A 151 -4.76 22.53 -13.55
C LEU A 151 -5.49 23.58 -12.72
N ARG A 152 -5.04 24.84 -12.70
CA ARG A 152 -5.73 25.93 -11.99
C ARG A 152 -7.19 26.04 -12.43
N VAL A 153 -7.44 26.03 -13.74
CA VAL A 153 -8.79 26.14 -14.29
C VAL A 153 -9.66 24.94 -13.91
N LEU A 154 -9.12 23.71 -14.04
CA LEU A 154 -9.86 22.47 -13.77
C LEU A 154 -10.14 22.29 -12.28
N LEU A 155 -9.15 22.49 -11.41
CA LEU A 155 -9.33 22.37 -9.96
C LEU A 155 -10.29 23.43 -9.43
N THR A 156 -10.20 24.69 -9.90
CA THR A 156 -11.15 25.74 -9.53
C THR A 156 -12.56 25.35 -9.92
N ALA A 157 -12.76 24.88 -11.17
CA ALA A 157 -14.08 24.47 -11.63
C ALA A 157 -14.69 23.30 -10.86
N ALA A 158 -13.87 22.30 -10.47
CA ALA A 158 -14.32 21.19 -9.68
C ALA A 158 -14.71 21.63 -8.25
N ILE A 159 -13.92 22.51 -7.63
CA ILE A 159 -14.20 23.08 -6.31
C ILE A 159 -15.50 23.90 -6.33
N GLU A 160 -15.66 24.77 -7.32
CA GLU A 160 -16.89 25.57 -7.51
C GLU A 160 -18.12 24.69 -7.75
N ALA A 161 -17.97 23.56 -8.43
CA ALA A 161 -19.05 22.59 -8.66
C ALA A 161 -19.39 21.73 -7.42
N GLY A 162 -18.58 21.81 -6.35
CA GLY A 162 -18.87 21.20 -5.06
C GLY A 162 -17.96 20.02 -4.66
N ALA A 163 -16.87 19.77 -5.37
CA ALA A 163 -15.90 18.75 -4.98
C ALA A 163 -15.36 19.01 -3.55
N LYS A 164 -15.25 17.97 -2.74
CA LYS A 164 -14.75 18.02 -1.36
C LYS A 164 -13.28 17.65 -1.26
N ARG A 165 -12.74 17.05 -2.29
CA ARG A 165 -11.33 16.64 -2.39
C ARG A 165 -10.85 16.78 -3.82
N VAL A 166 -9.55 16.99 -3.98
CA VAL A 166 -8.86 16.91 -5.28
C VAL A 166 -7.74 15.90 -5.17
N CYS A 167 -7.64 14.99 -6.13
CA CYS A 167 -6.59 13.97 -6.17
C CYS A 167 -5.58 14.31 -7.26
N LEU A 168 -4.31 14.36 -6.87
CA LEU A 168 -3.16 14.62 -7.72
C LEU A 168 -2.50 13.29 -8.06
N CYS A 169 -2.51 12.92 -9.36
CA CYS A 169 -2.04 11.61 -9.78
C CYS A 169 -0.67 11.67 -10.46
N ASP A 170 0.27 10.89 -9.97
CA ASP A 170 1.46 10.46 -10.71
C ASP A 170 1.14 9.17 -11.46
N THR A 171 0.25 9.28 -12.44
CA THR A 171 -0.30 8.15 -13.19
C THR A 171 0.76 7.28 -13.86
N CYS A 172 1.90 7.86 -14.24
CA CYS A 172 2.98 7.16 -14.93
C CYS A 172 4.26 6.98 -14.09
N GLY A 173 4.20 7.23 -12.79
CA GLY A 173 5.36 7.11 -11.91
C GLY A 173 6.54 7.98 -12.35
N ALA A 174 6.26 9.18 -12.89
CA ALA A 174 7.26 10.06 -13.50
C ALA A 174 7.86 11.08 -12.52
N ALA A 175 7.18 11.35 -11.41
CA ALA A 175 7.57 12.37 -10.45
C ALA A 175 8.82 11.99 -9.65
N VAL A 176 9.45 13.03 -9.09
CA VAL A 176 10.48 12.92 -8.05
C VAL A 176 10.00 13.63 -6.79
N PRO A 177 10.49 13.30 -5.58
CA PRO A 177 9.96 13.84 -4.33
C PRO A 177 9.88 15.38 -4.28
N SER A 178 10.89 16.08 -4.79
CA SER A 178 10.87 17.56 -4.87
C SER A 178 9.79 18.11 -5.80
N GLY A 179 9.51 17.40 -6.90
CA GLY A 179 8.41 17.74 -7.81
C GLY A 179 7.05 17.56 -7.16
N VAL A 180 6.88 16.46 -6.42
CA VAL A 180 5.65 16.19 -5.63
C VAL A 180 5.43 17.27 -4.59
N TRP A 181 6.48 17.58 -3.81
CA TRP A 181 6.43 18.67 -2.82
C TRP A 181 5.95 19.98 -3.43
N ASN A 182 6.54 20.38 -4.55
CA ASN A 182 6.20 21.63 -5.22
C ASN A 182 4.74 21.62 -5.73
N LEU A 183 4.30 20.52 -6.33
CA LEU A 183 2.94 20.39 -6.84
C LEU A 183 1.89 20.45 -5.73
N VAL A 184 2.06 19.67 -4.65
CA VAL A 184 1.12 19.65 -3.53
C VAL A 184 1.09 21.00 -2.83
N SER A 185 2.26 21.63 -2.58
CA SER A 185 2.34 22.96 -1.98
C SER A 185 1.66 24.02 -2.84
N TRP A 186 1.82 23.96 -4.16
CA TRP A 186 1.17 24.87 -5.09
C TRP A 186 -0.37 24.70 -5.06
N VAL A 187 -0.87 23.44 -5.08
CA VAL A 187 -2.32 23.18 -5.00
C VAL A 187 -2.88 23.65 -3.66
N LYS A 188 -2.16 23.45 -2.56
CA LYS A 188 -2.54 23.98 -1.26
C LYS A 188 -2.70 25.51 -1.30
N SER A 189 -1.72 26.21 -1.88
CA SER A 189 -1.81 27.66 -2.05
C SER A 189 -3.02 28.08 -2.91
N LEU A 190 -3.35 27.33 -3.95
CA LEU A 190 -4.54 27.59 -4.77
C LEU A 190 -5.83 27.42 -3.97
N ILE A 191 -5.93 26.37 -3.14
CA ILE A 191 -7.09 26.14 -2.27
C ILE A 191 -7.25 27.28 -1.26
N ASP A 192 -6.15 27.77 -0.69
CA ASP A 192 -6.14 28.92 0.24
C ASP A 192 -6.58 30.21 -0.48
N GLU A 193 -6.11 30.48 -1.70
CA GLU A 193 -6.55 31.61 -2.55
C GLU A 193 -8.06 31.57 -2.81
N LEU A 194 -8.59 30.38 -3.07
CA LEU A 194 -10.03 30.15 -3.30
C LEU A 194 -10.86 30.19 -2.01
N ARG A 195 -10.21 30.23 -0.84
CA ARG A 195 -10.84 30.14 0.49
C ARG A 195 -11.72 28.89 0.61
N ALA A 196 -11.33 27.81 -0.05
CA ALA A 196 -12.02 26.54 -0.03
C ALA A 196 -11.55 25.69 1.16
N ASN A 197 -12.47 24.88 1.71
CA ASN A 197 -12.15 23.90 2.74
C ASN A 197 -12.32 22.49 2.15
N ILE A 198 -11.29 22.04 1.43
CA ILE A 198 -11.28 20.74 0.77
C ILE A 198 -9.98 19.98 1.05
N GLY A 199 -10.00 18.65 0.89
CA GLY A 199 -8.84 17.81 1.04
C GLY A 199 -7.98 17.74 -0.24
N ILE A 200 -6.69 17.43 -0.06
CA ILE A 200 -5.76 17.08 -1.13
C ILE A 200 -5.38 15.61 -0.97
N ASP A 201 -5.54 14.85 -2.04
CA ASP A 201 -5.14 13.45 -2.15
C ASP A 201 -3.91 13.31 -3.03
N TRP A 202 -3.10 12.32 -2.73
CA TRP A 202 -1.98 11.90 -3.58
C TRP A 202 -2.14 10.44 -3.97
N HIS A 203 -2.13 10.17 -5.26
CA HIS A 203 -2.12 8.84 -5.86
C HIS A 203 -0.90 8.69 -6.75
N GLY A 204 -0.06 7.67 -6.54
CA GLY A 204 1.20 7.53 -7.26
C GLY A 204 1.58 6.11 -7.64
N HIS A 205 1.96 5.93 -8.93
CA HIS A 205 2.51 4.69 -9.46
C HIS A 205 4.03 4.61 -9.28
N ARG A 206 4.57 3.39 -9.42
CA ARG A 206 5.94 3.05 -9.05
C ARG A 206 6.86 2.76 -10.23
N ASP A 207 6.58 3.27 -11.43
CA ASP A 207 7.35 2.96 -12.65
C ASP A 207 8.85 3.25 -12.53
N ARG A 208 9.23 4.24 -11.73
CA ARG A 208 10.63 4.58 -11.43
C ARG A 208 11.10 4.11 -10.04
N GLY A 209 10.27 3.38 -9.29
CA GLY A 209 10.57 2.94 -7.93
C GLY A 209 10.67 4.08 -6.91
N LEU A 210 9.97 5.19 -7.12
CA LEU A 210 9.97 6.37 -6.23
C LEU A 210 8.64 6.57 -5.50
N ASP A 211 7.72 5.66 -5.66
CA ASP A 211 6.36 5.69 -5.15
C ASP A 211 6.26 6.04 -3.65
N LEU A 212 6.93 5.26 -2.79
CA LEU A 212 6.90 5.50 -1.33
C LEU A 212 7.53 6.85 -0.97
N ALA A 213 8.67 7.20 -1.57
CA ALA A 213 9.34 8.47 -1.33
C ALA A 213 8.48 9.66 -1.78
N ASN A 214 7.81 9.53 -2.93
CA ASN A 214 6.89 10.52 -3.45
C ASN A 214 5.67 10.69 -2.53
N THR A 215 5.11 9.58 -2.04
CA THR A 215 3.95 9.60 -1.13
C THR A 215 4.29 10.27 0.21
N LEU A 216 5.47 9.98 0.78
CA LEU A 216 5.93 10.67 1.99
C LEU A 216 6.15 12.17 1.73
N ALA A 217 6.74 12.55 0.59
CA ALA A 217 6.90 13.95 0.22
C ALA A 217 5.55 14.67 0.04
N ALA A 218 4.52 13.98 -0.48
CA ALA A 218 3.17 14.53 -0.58
C ALA A 218 2.56 14.80 0.80
N ILE A 219 2.72 13.89 1.76
CA ILE A 219 2.26 14.08 3.14
C ILE A 219 2.95 15.29 3.78
N GLU A 220 4.27 15.36 3.67
CA GLU A 220 5.06 16.48 4.22
C GLU A 220 4.68 17.83 3.59
N ALA A 221 4.31 17.85 2.30
CA ALA A 221 3.85 19.05 1.60
C ALA A 221 2.41 19.46 1.95
N GLY A 222 1.63 18.57 2.60
CA GLY A 222 0.29 18.87 3.09
C GLY A 222 -0.85 18.10 2.41
N ALA A 223 -0.57 17.00 1.71
CA ALA A 223 -1.61 16.07 1.29
C ALA A 223 -2.32 15.51 2.55
N THR A 224 -3.64 15.53 2.53
CA THR A 224 -4.47 15.13 3.67
C THR A 224 -4.88 13.66 3.63
N ARG A 225 -4.79 13.04 2.45
CA ARG A 225 -4.99 11.61 2.23
C ARG A 225 -4.00 11.12 1.16
N VAL A 226 -3.49 9.91 1.33
CA VAL A 226 -2.59 9.27 0.37
C VAL A 226 -3.04 7.85 0.10
N HIS A 227 -2.78 7.38 -1.11
CA HIS A 227 -3.29 6.12 -1.62
C HIS A 227 -2.19 5.06 -1.69
N GLY A 228 -2.58 3.79 -1.54
CA GLY A 228 -1.70 2.67 -1.68
C GLY A 228 -2.44 1.36 -1.90
N THR A 229 -1.70 0.30 -2.20
CA THR A 229 -2.24 -1.05 -2.40
C THR A 229 -1.37 -2.08 -1.71
N ALA A 230 -1.94 -3.20 -1.27
CA ALA A 230 -1.16 -4.33 -0.77
C ALA A 230 -0.12 -4.76 -1.82
N LEU A 231 1.12 -5.02 -1.40
CA LEU A 231 2.24 -5.36 -2.29
C LEU A 231 2.55 -4.30 -3.36
N GLY A 232 1.90 -3.16 -3.32
CA GLY A 232 1.97 -2.17 -4.38
C GLY A 232 1.47 -2.69 -5.73
N ILE A 233 0.51 -3.63 -5.76
CA ILE A 233 -0.08 -4.12 -7.00
C ILE A 233 -0.86 -3.02 -7.73
N GLY A 234 -1.06 -3.16 -9.04
CA GLY A 234 -1.82 -2.19 -9.86
C GLY A 234 -1.32 -2.13 -11.30
N GLU A 235 -1.80 -1.15 -12.03
CA GLU A 235 -1.42 -0.95 -13.43
C GLU A 235 0.10 -0.94 -13.65
N ARG A 236 0.55 -1.60 -14.71
CA ARG A 236 1.97 -1.78 -15.11
C ARG A 236 2.80 -2.42 -13.99
N VAL A 237 3.55 -1.63 -13.22
CA VAL A 237 4.39 -2.09 -12.10
C VAL A 237 3.77 -1.81 -10.73
N GLY A 238 2.60 -1.14 -10.70
CA GLY A 238 1.78 -0.95 -9.51
C GLY A 238 1.89 0.42 -8.85
N ASN A 239 1.48 0.48 -7.59
CA ASN A 239 1.27 1.65 -6.75
C ASN A 239 2.21 1.69 -5.53
N THR A 240 2.03 2.66 -4.65
CA THR A 240 2.69 2.70 -3.33
C THR A 240 2.27 1.48 -2.49
N PRO A 241 3.21 0.67 -1.98
CA PRO A 241 2.87 -0.49 -1.15
C PRO A 241 2.29 -0.05 0.21
N MET A 242 1.04 -0.43 0.49
CA MET A 242 0.32 -0.02 1.70
C MET A 242 1.01 -0.50 2.97
N GLU A 243 1.54 -1.72 2.99
CA GLU A 243 2.26 -2.28 4.14
C GLU A 243 3.53 -1.47 4.47
N GLN A 244 4.22 -0.97 3.45
CA GLN A 244 5.40 -0.14 3.65
C GLN A 244 5.02 1.28 4.08
N LEU A 245 3.94 1.82 3.52
CA LEU A 245 3.42 3.14 3.90
C LEU A 245 2.97 3.16 5.36
N LEU A 246 2.14 2.21 5.79
CA LEU A 246 1.67 2.08 7.18
C LEU A 246 2.85 2.00 8.16
N LEU A 247 3.84 1.15 7.88
CA LEU A 247 5.00 1.02 8.76
C LEU A 247 5.82 2.31 8.83
N ASN A 248 6.07 2.96 7.69
CA ASN A 248 6.83 4.22 7.69
C ASN A 248 6.11 5.31 8.50
N LEU A 249 4.79 5.43 8.37
CA LEU A 249 4.01 6.39 9.15
C LEU A 249 4.06 6.08 10.66
N LYS A 250 4.04 4.80 11.05
CA LYS A 250 4.24 4.39 12.45
C LYS A 250 5.64 4.75 12.96
N LEU A 251 6.69 4.44 12.19
CA LEU A 251 8.08 4.75 12.58
C LEU A 251 8.37 6.26 12.63
N LEU A 252 7.66 7.07 11.84
CA LEU A 252 7.71 8.52 11.89
C LEU A 252 6.87 9.12 13.03
N GLY A 253 6.16 8.30 13.81
CA GLY A 253 5.29 8.75 14.91
C GLY A 253 4.01 9.46 14.43
N MET A 254 3.64 9.30 13.17
CA MET A 254 2.43 9.90 12.59
C MET A 254 1.18 9.05 12.81
N ARG A 255 1.35 7.75 13.08
CA ARG A 255 0.29 6.77 13.39
C ARG A 255 0.78 5.81 14.46
N ASP A 256 -0.17 5.21 15.20
CA ASP A 256 0.15 4.20 16.24
C ASP A 256 -0.77 2.95 16.14
N ASP A 257 -1.19 2.62 14.93
CA ASP A 257 -2.03 1.45 14.67
C ASP A 257 -1.27 0.14 14.97
N ASP A 258 -2.01 -0.92 15.31
CA ASP A 258 -1.45 -2.27 15.43
C ASP A 258 -1.21 -2.86 14.03
N LEU A 259 0.05 -3.07 13.69
CA LEU A 259 0.48 -3.59 12.39
C LEU A 259 0.89 -5.08 12.44
N THR A 260 0.62 -5.77 13.53
CA THR A 260 1.06 -7.18 13.73
C THR A 260 0.43 -8.15 12.72
N ARG A 261 -0.70 -7.78 12.11
CA ARG A 261 -1.38 -8.55 11.07
C ARG A 261 -1.00 -8.17 9.63
N LEU A 262 -0.05 -7.26 9.41
CA LEU A 262 0.39 -6.91 8.04
C LEU A 262 0.85 -8.13 7.21
N PRO A 263 1.61 -9.10 7.76
CA PRO A 263 1.95 -10.30 7.00
C PRO A 263 0.73 -11.11 6.56
N GLU A 264 -0.32 -11.20 7.38
CA GLU A 264 -1.58 -11.88 7.04
C GLU A 264 -2.30 -11.17 5.88
N TYR A 265 -2.41 -9.84 5.95
CA TYR A 265 -3.02 -9.02 4.89
C TYR A 265 -2.32 -9.22 3.54
N VAL A 266 -1.00 -9.08 3.54
CA VAL A 266 -0.21 -9.21 2.32
C VAL A 266 -0.25 -10.64 1.77
N ALA A 267 -0.18 -11.67 2.64
CA ALA A 267 -0.28 -13.06 2.23
C ALA A 267 -1.66 -13.37 1.61
N LEU A 268 -2.75 -12.88 2.25
CA LEU A 268 -4.10 -13.06 1.72
C LEU A 268 -4.25 -12.43 0.33
N VAL A 269 -3.74 -11.21 0.12
CA VAL A 269 -3.79 -10.55 -1.19
C VAL A 269 -2.91 -11.28 -2.20
N SER A 270 -1.71 -11.70 -1.82
CA SER A 270 -0.81 -12.50 -2.67
C SER A 270 -1.47 -13.78 -3.18
N ASP A 271 -2.06 -14.56 -2.26
CA ASP A 271 -2.72 -15.82 -2.58
C ASP A 271 -3.97 -15.59 -3.45
N ALA A 272 -4.75 -14.58 -3.12
CA ALA A 272 -5.99 -14.28 -3.83
C ALA A 272 -5.77 -13.75 -5.25
N THR A 273 -4.73 -12.96 -5.43
CA THR A 273 -4.42 -12.34 -6.74
C THR A 273 -3.46 -13.17 -7.58
N GLY A 274 -2.74 -14.12 -6.97
CA GLY A 274 -1.71 -14.91 -7.63
C GLY A 274 -0.38 -14.15 -7.82
N VAL A 275 -0.22 -12.97 -7.19
CA VAL A 275 1.03 -12.20 -7.23
C VAL A 275 1.95 -12.66 -6.11
N PRO A 276 3.10 -13.28 -6.43
CA PRO A 276 3.99 -13.82 -5.39
C PRO A 276 4.68 -12.69 -4.61
N ILE A 277 4.94 -12.94 -3.31
CA ILE A 277 5.76 -12.07 -2.48
C ILE A 277 7.24 -12.37 -2.76
N PRO A 278 8.03 -11.45 -3.36
CA PRO A 278 9.45 -11.64 -3.52
C PRO A 278 10.16 -11.84 -2.17
N VAL A 279 11.16 -12.72 -2.10
CA VAL A 279 11.84 -13.07 -0.85
C VAL A 279 12.46 -11.87 -0.12
N ASN A 280 12.86 -10.85 -0.86
CA ASN A 280 13.47 -9.61 -0.37
C ASN A 280 12.49 -8.43 -0.23
N THR A 281 11.19 -8.69 -0.30
CA THR A 281 10.19 -7.63 -0.07
C THR A 281 10.34 -7.08 1.35
N PRO A 282 10.46 -5.76 1.54
CA PRO A 282 10.51 -5.18 2.87
C PRO A 282 9.34 -5.66 3.74
N ILE A 283 9.58 -5.90 5.03
CA ILE A 283 8.59 -6.24 6.05
C ILE A 283 8.04 -7.67 5.93
N VAL A 284 7.52 -8.04 4.77
CA VAL A 284 6.74 -9.28 4.56
C VAL A 284 7.51 -10.39 3.85
N GLY A 285 8.54 -10.05 3.10
CA GLY A 285 9.39 -11.02 2.42
C GLY A 285 10.04 -12.02 3.39
N ASN A 286 10.35 -13.20 2.90
CA ASN A 286 10.93 -14.25 3.72
C ASN A 286 12.26 -13.84 4.38
N ASP A 287 13.07 -13.03 3.69
CA ASP A 287 14.38 -12.60 4.16
C ASP A 287 14.36 -11.30 4.99
N ALA A 288 13.22 -10.62 5.14
CA ALA A 288 13.14 -9.30 5.76
C ALA A 288 13.76 -9.22 7.16
N PHE A 289 13.70 -10.30 7.96
CA PHE A 289 14.21 -10.37 9.34
C PHE A 289 15.14 -11.57 9.56
N ARG A 290 15.72 -12.11 8.50
CA ARG A 290 16.64 -13.26 8.56
C ARG A 290 18.09 -12.80 8.41
N THR A 291 18.98 -13.33 9.23
CA THR A 291 20.42 -13.08 9.10
C THR A 291 21.24 -14.37 9.27
N ALA A 292 22.16 -14.60 8.32
CA ALA A 292 23.12 -15.70 8.37
C ALA A 292 24.57 -15.20 8.55
N THR A 293 24.82 -13.90 8.44
CA THR A 293 26.15 -13.30 8.58
C THR A 293 26.59 -13.27 10.03
N GLY A 294 27.77 -13.84 10.34
CA GLY A 294 28.24 -14.06 11.71
C GLY A 294 28.30 -12.79 12.56
N VAL A 295 28.74 -11.66 12.00
CA VAL A 295 28.85 -10.38 12.73
C VAL A 295 27.46 -9.86 13.14
N HIS A 296 26.49 -9.87 12.22
CA HIS A 296 25.13 -9.41 12.48
C HIS A 296 24.44 -10.34 13.50
N ALA A 297 24.49 -11.65 13.27
CA ALA A 297 23.93 -12.65 14.18
C ALA A 297 24.50 -12.52 15.60
N ALA A 298 25.84 -12.37 15.72
CA ALA A 298 26.48 -12.23 17.02
C ALA A 298 26.00 -11.00 17.80
N ALA A 299 25.70 -9.90 17.12
CA ALA A 299 25.18 -8.69 17.76
C ALA A 299 23.73 -8.89 18.25
N VAL A 300 22.85 -9.47 17.40
CA VAL A 300 21.46 -9.80 17.79
C VAL A 300 21.46 -10.76 19.00
N ILE A 301 22.27 -11.82 18.96
CA ILE A 301 22.40 -12.79 20.07
C ILE A 301 22.87 -12.11 21.36
N LYS A 302 23.86 -11.21 21.26
CA LYS A 302 24.35 -10.46 22.43
C LYS A 302 23.27 -9.54 22.99
N ALA A 303 22.49 -8.89 22.15
CA ALA A 303 21.38 -8.04 22.55
C ALA A 303 20.30 -8.86 23.28
N GLN A 304 19.90 -10.01 22.72
CA GLN A 304 18.96 -10.92 23.38
C GLN A 304 19.43 -11.40 24.76
N LYS A 305 20.73 -11.72 24.91
CA LYS A 305 21.32 -12.12 26.20
C LYS A 305 21.30 -11.02 27.26
N LYS A 306 21.16 -9.75 26.88
CA LYS A 306 20.96 -8.65 27.81
C LYS A 306 19.53 -8.54 28.35
N GLY A 307 18.60 -9.31 27.79
CA GLY A 307 17.19 -9.28 28.19
C GLY A 307 16.40 -8.09 27.65
N GLU A 308 16.97 -7.32 26.73
CA GLU A 308 16.36 -6.15 26.14
C GLU A 308 15.84 -6.47 24.74
N ALA A 309 14.56 -6.86 24.63
CA ALA A 309 13.94 -7.30 23.37
C ALA A 309 14.05 -6.23 22.26
N TRP A 310 13.80 -4.96 22.60
CA TRP A 310 13.90 -3.84 21.68
C TRP A 310 15.29 -3.71 21.03
N LEU A 311 16.35 -3.96 21.82
CA LEU A 311 17.73 -3.86 21.33
C LEU A 311 18.03 -4.99 20.31
N ALA A 312 17.54 -6.18 20.55
CA ALA A 312 17.68 -7.30 19.61
C ALA A 312 16.96 -7.02 18.28
N ASP A 313 15.79 -6.37 18.34
CA ASP A 313 15.00 -5.97 17.18
C ASP A 313 15.64 -4.85 16.34
N MET A 314 16.43 -3.98 17.00
CA MET A 314 16.95 -2.74 16.37
C MET A 314 18.41 -2.79 15.97
N VAL A 315 19.22 -3.70 16.57
CA VAL A 315 20.70 -3.62 16.49
C VAL A 315 21.23 -3.73 15.05
N TYR A 316 20.53 -4.45 14.18
CA TYR A 316 20.85 -4.60 12.75
C TYR A 316 19.60 -4.52 11.86
N SER A 317 18.56 -3.87 12.31
CA SER A 317 17.34 -3.66 11.54
C SER A 317 16.85 -2.22 11.67
N GLY A 318 16.53 -1.57 10.57
CA GLY A 318 15.85 -0.29 10.54
C GLY A 318 14.36 -0.39 10.90
N VAL A 319 13.84 -1.62 10.95
CA VAL A 319 12.45 -1.93 11.29
C VAL A 319 12.46 -2.94 12.43
N PRO A 320 11.83 -2.65 13.58
CA PRO A 320 11.62 -3.65 14.62
C PRO A 320 10.68 -4.74 14.12
N ALA A 321 11.14 -6.00 14.12
CA ALA A 321 10.33 -7.13 13.63
C ALA A 321 9.02 -7.29 14.42
N SER A 322 9.05 -6.98 15.72
CA SER A 322 7.89 -7.02 16.61
C SER A 322 6.77 -6.07 16.19
N CYS A 323 7.08 -4.94 15.53
CA CYS A 323 6.06 -4.01 15.05
C CYS A 323 5.09 -4.63 14.04
N VAL A 324 5.52 -5.69 13.37
CA VAL A 324 4.74 -6.40 12.35
C VAL A 324 4.48 -7.87 12.72
N GLY A 325 4.52 -8.20 14.02
CA GLY A 325 4.26 -9.54 14.52
C GLY A 325 5.30 -10.59 14.12
N ARG A 326 6.51 -10.15 13.73
CA ARG A 326 7.62 -11.05 13.36
C ARG A 326 8.75 -11.01 14.40
N ALA A 327 9.76 -11.82 14.20
CA ALA A 327 10.96 -11.87 15.05
C ALA A 327 12.22 -11.96 14.19
N GLN A 328 13.35 -11.53 14.75
CA GLN A 328 14.67 -11.73 14.15
C GLN A 328 15.01 -13.24 14.10
N VAL A 329 15.39 -13.73 12.94
CA VAL A 329 15.75 -15.14 12.70
C VAL A 329 17.23 -15.25 12.41
N ILE A 330 17.90 -16.12 13.16
CA ILE A 330 19.32 -16.42 12.98
C ILE A 330 19.45 -17.74 12.23
N GLU A 331 20.09 -17.68 11.09
CA GLU A 331 20.34 -18.83 10.22
C GLU A 331 21.80 -19.27 10.23
N VAL A 332 22.06 -20.47 9.73
CA VAL A 332 23.41 -21.07 9.61
C VAL A 332 23.73 -21.27 8.13
N GLY A 333 24.81 -20.67 7.66
CA GLY A 333 25.24 -20.77 6.27
C GLY A 333 26.70 -20.44 6.07
N PRO A 334 27.18 -20.32 4.84
CA PRO A 334 28.62 -20.18 4.53
C PRO A 334 29.27 -18.96 5.17
N MET A 335 28.50 -17.90 5.46
CA MET A 335 28.99 -16.65 6.07
C MET A 335 28.78 -16.61 7.60
N SER A 336 28.28 -17.67 8.20
CA SER A 336 28.04 -17.77 9.65
C SER A 336 29.31 -17.92 10.47
N GLY A 337 29.19 -17.58 11.75
CA GLY A 337 30.16 -17.92 12.80
C GLY A 337 29.61 -18.95 13.77
N ASN A 338 30.46 -19.44 14.71
CA ASN A 338 30.06 -20.43 15.71
C ASN A 338 28.86 -20.00 16.55
N SER A 339 28.70 -18.69 16.80
CA SER A 339 27.57 -18.13 17.54
C SER A 339 26.22 -18.39 16.86
N ASN A 340 26.18 -18.42 15.51
CA ASN A 340 24.96 -18.76 14.76
C ASN A 340 24.53 -20.19 15.07
N VAL A 341 25.50 -21.15 15.02
CA VAL A 341 25.22 -22.56 15.27
C VAL A 341 24.77 -22.77 16.70
N VAL A 342 25.52 -22.23 17.67
CA VAL A 342 25.18 -22.34 19.10
C VAL A 342 23.75 -21.80 19.34
N TYR A 343 23.44 -20.62 18.81
CA TYR A 343 22.12 -20.07 18.95
C TYR A 343 21.03 -20.94 18.31
N TYR A 344 21.26 -21.40 17.07
CA TYR A 344 20.32 -22.24 16.32
C TYR A 344 19.95 -23.51 17.06
N LEU A 345 20.99 -24.24 17.55
CA LEU A 345 20.81 -25.48 18.29
C LEU A 345 20.14 -25.25 19.65
N THR A 346 20.62 -24.25 20.40
CA THR A 346 20.07 -23.92 21.74
C THR A 346 18.60 -23.51 21.66
N ALA A 347 18.24 -22.68 20.68
CA ALA A 347 16.85 -22.23 20.49
C ALA A 347 15.88 -23.38 20.18
N ARG A 348 16.39 -24.52 19.69
CA ARG A 348 15.61 -25.74 19.40
C ARG A 348 15.73 -26.81 20.47
N GLY A 349 16.41 -26.51 21.59
CA GLY A 349 16.64 -27.48 22.67
C GLY A 349 17.59 -28.62 22.31
N ILE A 350 18.38 -28.46 21.25
CA ILE A 350 19.36 -29.47 20.82
C ILE A 350 20.64 -29.31 21.67
N PRO A 351 21.14 -30.37 22.35
CA PRO A 351 22.39 -30.30 23.06
C PRO A 351 23.52 -29.85 22.14
N CYS A 352 24.33 -28.91 22.63
CA CYS A 352 25.28 -28.20 21.81
C CYS A 352 26.67 -28.31 22.45
N ASP A 353 27.47 -29.33 22.05
CA ASP A 353 28.89 -29.46 22.40
C ASP A 353 29.79 -28.84 21.32
N ALA A 354 31.07 -28.70 21.63
CA ALA A 354 32.03 -28.09 20.73
C ALA A 354 32.24 -28.90 19.43
N ALA A 355 32.12 -30.22 19.48
CA ALA A 355 32.33 -31.09 18.33
C ALA A 355 31.15 -30.98 17.34
N LEU A 356 29.91 -30.96 17.83
CA LEU A 356 28.70 -30.73 17.03
C LEU A 356 28.74 -29.33 16.37
N VAL A 357 29.14 -28.31 17.14
CA VAL A 357 29.26 -26.93 16.56
C VAL A 357 30.25 -26.92 15.41
N GLN A 358 31.41 -27.60 15.54
CA GLN A 358 32.38 -27.64 14.46
C GLN A 358 31.88 -28.47 13.27
N ALA A 359 31.16 -29.56 13.49
CA ALA A 359 30.58 -30.39 12.43
C ALA A 359 29.58 -29.57 11.58
N VAL A 360 28.63 -28.88 12.23
CA VAL A 360 27.66 -28.00 11.56
C VAL A 360 28.35 -26.84 10.84
N MET A 361 29.37 -26.22 11.47
CA MET A 361 30.15 -25.15 10.83
C MET A 361 30.91 -25.64 9.60
N ALA A 362 31.51 -26.83 9.67
CA ALA A 362 32.23 -27.42 8.54
C ALA A 362 31.29 -27.69 7.35
N ALA A 363 30.09 -28.19 7.62
CA ALA A 363 29.04 -28.35 6.60
C ALA A 363 28.59 -26.97 6.02
N ALA A 364 28.32 -26.00 6.89
CA ALA A 364 27.93 -24.65 6.48
C ALA A 364 28.99 -23.99 5.58
N LYS A 365 30.29 -24.14 5.90
CA LYS A 365 31.40 -23.57 5.09
C LYS A 365 31.55 -24.21 3.71
N LYS A 366 31.07 -25.45 3.55
CA LYS A 366 31.08 -26.16 2.27
C LYS A 366 29.81 -25.92 1.44
N SER A 367 28.74 -25.43 2.09
CA SER A 367 27.47 -25.18 1.44
C SER A 367 27.51 -23.90 0.58
N ALA A 368 26.75 -23.90 -0.53
CA ALA A 368 26.51 -22.71 -1.33
C ALA A 368 25.26 -21.92 -0.86
N ARG A 369 24.54 -22.46 0.15
CA ARG A 369 23.28 -21.86 0.67
C ARG A 369 23.25 -21.93 2.20
N VAL A 370 22.29 -21.28 2.79
CA VAL A 370 21.90 -21.50 4.20
C VAL A 370 21.47 -22.95 4.34
N LEU A 371 21.94 -23.63 5.40
CA LEU A 371 21.54 -25.00 5.70
C LEU A 371 20.05 -25.03 6.08
N SER A 372 19.33 -26.00 5.53
CA SER A 372 17.97 -26.27 5.96
C SER A 372 17.95 -26.92 7.36
N GLU A 373 16.77 -26.95 7.96
CA GLU A 373 16.59 -27.68 9.24
C GLU A 373 16.95 -29.17 9.08
N ASP A 374 16.56 -29.80 7.98
CA ASP A 374 16.89 -31.19 7.68
C ASP A 374 18.40 -31.42 7.55
N ASP A 375 19.12 -30.52 6.85
CA ASP A 375 20.59 -30.60 6.74
C ASP A 375 21.25 -30.59 8.14
N ILE A 376 20.78 -29.73 9.04
CA ILE A 376 21.33 -29.62 10.40
C ILE A 376 20.93 -30.82 11.25
N LEU A 377 19.68 -31.28 11.19
CA LEU A 377 19.22 -32.46 11.94
C LEU A 377 19.88 -33.74 11.49
N GLU A 378 20.28 -33.89 10.24
CA GLU A 378 21.07 -35.00 9.74
C GLU A 378 22.45 -35.02 10.41
N ILE A 379 23.15 -33.88 10.45
CA ILE A 379 24.44 -33.74 11.13
C ILE A 379 24.30 -34.04 12.63
N VAL A 380 23.24 -33.61 13.28
CA VAL A 380 22.96 -33.90 14.69
C VAL A 380 22.80 -35.41 14.92
N ARG A 381 22.05 -36.09 14.04
CA ARG A 381 21.87 -37.57 14.13
C ARG A 381 23.14 -38.36 13.90
N GLU A 382 24.01 -37.90 13.01
CA GLU A 382 25.32 -38.54 12.76
C GLU A 382 26.31 -38.30 13.91
N HIS A 383 26.11 -37.27 14.72
CA HIS A 383 26.97 -36.91 15.82
C HIS A 383 26.63 -37.68 17.10
N HIS A 384 25.39 -38.10 17.27
CA HIS A 384 24.90 -38.91 18.39
C HIS A 384 24.84 -40.40 18.04
#